data_0c6c0c8dc6ed1e95edbd2093a685edb6
#
_entry.id   0c6c0c8dc6ed1e95edbd2093a685edb6
#
_cell.length_a   1.000
_cell.length_b   1.000
_cell.length_c   1.000
_cell.angle_alpha   90.00
_cell.angle_beta   90.00
_cell.angle_gamma   90.00
#
_symmetry.space_group_name_H-M   'P 1'
#
loop_
_entity.id
_entity.type
_entity.pdbx_description
1 polymer ?
#
loop_
_entity_poly.entity_id
_entity_poly.type
_entity_poly.pdbx_seq_one_letter_code
_entity_poly.pdbx_strand_id
1 'polypeptide(L)'
;MTTVFRKTGAAGVCLAALCLSLLVTGCDSLQEKPATPAATIPTTTPAASTPPASPPPIQAYDKAVLSAATALFKNARLPAEGMPAQAKYPVVIDPLIDGMTGAQSVATQAMGVRLANMMREQYPQFDVKAFSAANVAKSPLVLIGTFTGVNAERKTAGPRSAYRICLALADLRSGKLLSKGLAFALPDGVDPTPLAFFRDAPAWSEDPATEGYIKTCQGTKAGDPINPLYLDRILAASVVAEGIEAYEAGRYREALDFYTSALAMPSGDQFRVHNGIYLANWKLGRRQPAEAAFAKVVDYGLKHQRLAVKFLFRPGSTAFMANPALSAPYPGWLKAIAKQTGESSKCLEITGHTSPTGPEPLNERLSLLRAEAIKSRLAQNSSGLEKRMIANGVGSRQTMVGNGRDDASDALDRRVEFKVIGC
;
A
#
# COMPACT_ATOMS: atom_id res chain seq x y z
N MET A 1 -20.94 -19.46 -55.59
CA MET A 1 -22.20 -18.72 -55.28
C MET A 1 -21.80 -17.59 -54.37
N THR A 2 -21.28 -16.50 -54.89
CA THR A 2 -21.95 -15.31 -55.48
C THR A 2 -23.04 -14.77 -54.55
N THR A 3 -22.79 -13.67 -53.88
CA THR A 3 -23.32 -12.36 -54.12
C THR A 3 -22.73 -11.35 -53.15
N VAL A 4 -22.00 -10.47 -53.56
CA VAL A 4 -21.68 -9.05 -53.59
C VAL A 4 -22.94 -8.19 -53.48
N PHE A 5 -22.92 -7.21 -52.56
CA PHE A 5 -23.56 -5.89 -52.84
C PHE A 5 -22.78 -4.76 -52.16
N ARG A 6 -22.65 -3.74 -52.95
CA ARG A 6 -21.80 -2.55 -52.90
C ARG A 6 -22.66 -1.29 -52.66
N LYS A 7 -21.99 -0.23 -52.15
CA LYS A 7 -22.29 1.22 -52.36
C LYS A 7 -23.35 1.85 -51.45
N THR A 8 -23.29 3.10 -51.02
CA THR A 8 -22.68 4.39 -51.37
C THR A 8 -22.95 5.29 -50.18
N GLY A 9 -22.20 6.20 -49.65
CA GLY A 9 -21.53 7.37 -50.17
C GLY A 9 -22.41 8.62 -50.05
N ALA A 10 -22.09 9.56 -49.17
CA ALA A 10 -22.29 10.99 -49.43
C ALA A 10 -21.55 11.83 -48.36
N ALA A 11 -20.71 12.67 -48.89
CA ALA A 11 -20.04 13.78 -48.23
C ALA A 11 -20.96 15.00 -48.22
N GLY A 12 -20.83 15.84 -47.21
CA GLY A 12 -21.46 17.16 -47.19
C GLY A 12 -20.57 18.16 -46.46
N VAL A 13 -20.05 19.06 -47.26
CA VAL A 13 -19.07 20.11 -46.96
C VAL A 13 -19.82 21.44 -46.77
N CYS A 14 -19.17 22.40 -46.09
CA CYS A 14 -19.33 23.87 -46.05
C CYS A 14 -20.42 24.42 -45.12
N LEU A 15 -20.28 25.55 -44.46
CA LEU A 15 -19.62 26.81 -44.84
C LEU A 15 -19.41 27.69 -43.61
N ALA A 16 -18.32 28.38 -43.59
CA ALA A 16 -18.03 29.50 -42.70
C ALA A 16 -18.78 30.74 -43.16
N ALA A 17 -19.26 31.57 -42.25
CA ALA A 17 -19.61 32.96 -42.55
C ALA A 17 -19.17 33.89 -41.42
N LEU A 18 -18.17 34.67 -41.71
CA LEU A 18 -17.76 35.91 -41.07
C LEU A 18 -18.84 36.96 -41.34
N CYS A 19 -19.26 37.77 -40.36
CA CYS A 19 -19.77 39.12 -40.60
C CYS A 19 -19.27 40.06 -39.51
N LEU A 20 -18.62 41.09 -39.98
CA LEU A 20 -17.98 42.23 -39.34
C LEU A 20 -18.94 43.40 -39.32
N SER A 21 -18.81 44.27 -38.29
CA SER A 21 -19.09 45.71 -38.22
C SER A 21 -20.57 46.19 -38.19
N LEU A 22 -20.90 47.03 -37.21
CA LEU A 22 -20.87 48.52 -37.35
C LEU A 22 -21.34 49.20 -36.05
N LEU A 23 -20.55 50.18 -35.64
CA LEU A 23 -20.85 51.19 -34.63
C LEU A 23 -21.95 52.13 -35.12
N VAL A 24 -22.95 52.42 -34.27
CA VAL A 24 -23.73 53.68 -34.39
C VAL A 24 -23.93 54.22 -32.98
N THR A 25 -23.40 55.42 -32.76
CA THR A 25 -23.65 56.34 -31.66
C THR A 25 -25.05 56.93 -31.78
N GLY A 26 -25.77 56.98 -30.67
CA GLY A 26 -27.02 57.75 -30.53
C GLY A 26 -27.20 58.14 -29.06
N CYS A 27 -26.94 59.43 -28.75
CA CYS A 27 -27.43 60.08 -27.54
C CYS A 27 -28.94 60.32 -27.66
N ASP A 28 -29.70 59.98 -26.62
CA ASP A 28 -30.84 60.79 -26.24
C ASP A 28 -31.26 60.65 -24.78
N SER A 29 -31.38 61.78 -24.19
CA SER A 29 -32.18 62.34 -23.08
C SER A 29 -32.64 61.46 -21.92
N LEU A 30 -32.22 61.96 -20.77
CA LEU A 30 -32.66 61.79 -19.40
C LEU A 30 -34.18 61.87 -19.22
N GLN A 31 -34.76 60.83 -18.56
CA GLN A 31 -36.02 60.99 -17.84
C GLN A 31 -35.94 60.19 -16.54
N GLU A 32 -35.82 60.94 -15.45
CA GLU A 32 -35.85 60.42 -14.07
C GLU A 32 -37.24 59.83 -13.76
N LYS A 33 -37.22 58.58 -13.26
CA LYS A 33 -38.39 57.96 -12.62
C LYS A 33 -38.08 57.75 -11.11
N PRO A 34 -39.05 58.05 -10.24
CA PRO A 34 -38.76 58.13 -8.79
C PRO A 34 -38.38 56.76 -8.20
N ALA A 35 -37.41 56.82 -7.27
CA ALA A 35 -36.85 55.71 -6.56
C ALA A 35 -37.87 55.06 -5.61
N THR A 36 -38.03 53.74 -5.75
CA THR A 36 -38.66 52.85 -4.76
C THR A 36 -37.65 52.55 -3.64
N PRO A 37 -38.02 52.55 -2.36
CA PRO A 37 -37.08 52.31 -1.29
C PRO A 37 -36.50 50.91 -1.34
N ALA A 38 -35.18 50.82 -1.29
CA ALA A 38 -34.41 49.59 -1.27
C ALA A 38 -34.74 48.77 -0.01
N ALA A 39 -35.19 47.53 -0.23
CA ALA A 39 -35.31 46.54 0.83
C ALA A 39 -33.91 46.23 1.39
N THR A 40 -33.77 46.41 2.67
CA THR A 40 -32.55 46.09 3.44
C THR A 40 -32.33 44.56 3.38
N ILE A 41 -31.31 44.12 2.64
CA ILE A 41 -30.85 42.75 2.65
C ILE A 41 -30.15 42.53 4.02
N PRO A 42 -30.55 41.53 4.82
CA PRO A 42 -29.82 41.24 6.04
C PRO A 42 -28.42 40.77 5.69
N THR A 43 -27.42 41.50 6.13
CA THR A 43 -26.01 41.14 6.03
C THR A 43 -25.79 39.90 6.90
N THR A 44 -25.77 38.74 6.28
CA THR A 44 -25.32 37.49 6.92
C THR A 44 -23.81 37.67 7.20
N THR A 45 -23.47 37.87 8.43
CA THR A 45 -22.08 37.80 8.92
C THR A 45 -21.51 36.44 8.52
N PRO A 46 -20.37 36.39 7.81
CA PRO A 46 -19.73 35.09 7.53
C PRO A 46 -19.46 34.38 8.84
N ALA A 47 -19.96 33.17 9.01
CA ALA A 47 -19.62 32.32 10.13
C ALA A 47 -18.08 32.24 10.23
N ALA A 48 -17.54 32.64 11.37
CA ALA A 48 -16.12 32.58 11.65
C ALA A 48 -15.63 31.15 11.37
N SER A 49 -14.79 30.99 10.35
CA SER A 49 -14.12 29.74 10.06
C SER A 49 -13.27 29.37 11.27
N THR A 50 -13.65 28.31 11.97
CA THR A 50 -12.85 27.74 13.06
C THR A 50 -11.43 27.51 12.53
N PRO A 51 -10.39 28.05 13.18
CA PRO A 51 -9.01 27.84 12.72
C PRO A 51 -8.76 26.33 12.62
N PRO A 52 -8.00 25.85 11.62
CA PRO A 52 -7.67 24.44 11.48
C PRO A 52 -7.02 23.96 12.78
N ALA A 53 -7.56 22.91 13.37
CA ALA A 53 -7.04 22.34 14.61
C ALA A 53 -5.54 22.07 14.46
N SER A 54 -4.74 22.52 15.41
CA SER A 54 -3.31 22.27 15.44
C SER A 54 -3.06 20.75 15.33
N PRO A 55 -2.11 20.32 14.51
CA PRO A 55 -1.86 18.90 14.33
C PRO A 55 -1.40 18.27 15.66
N PRO A 56 -1.78 17.00 15.96
CA PRO A 56 -1.45 16.33 17.22
C PRO A 56 0.05 16.38 17.52
N PRO A 57 0.47 16.56 18.80
CA PRO A 57 1.89 16.61 19.16
C PRO A 57 2.57 15.27 18.91
N ILE A 58 3.89 15.29 18.67
CA ILE A 58 4.72 14.07 18.62
C ILE A 58 4.99 13.65 20.06
N GLN A 59 4.75 12.37 20.39
CA GLN A 59 4.82 11.81 21.74
C GLN A 59 5.71 10.57 21.76
N ALA A 60 6.10 10.11 22.97
CA ALA A 60 6.68 8.77 23.10
C ALA A 60 5.73 7.71 22.51
N TYR A 61 6.26 6.67 21.91
CA TYR A 61 5.51 5.65 21.16
C TYR A 61 4.29 5.12 21.94
N ASP A 62 4.49 4.71 23.18
CA ASP A 62 3.41 4.17 24.01
C ASP A 62 2.27 5.15 24.25
N LYS A 63 2.61 6.43 24.51
CA LYS A 63 1.62 7.48 24.68
C LYS A 63 0.88 7.79 23.38
N ALA A 64 1.58 7.76 22.26
CA ALA A 64 0.97 7.99 20.94
C ALA A 64 -0.04 6.89 20.60
N VAL A 65 0.28 5.62 20.84
CA VAL A 65 -0.64 4.49 20.65
C VAL A 65 -1.89 4.65 21.51
N LEU A 66 -1.72 4.95 22.81
CA LEU A 66 -2.84 5.17 23.73
C LEU A 66 -3.68 6.39 23.34
N SER A 67 -3.05 7.47 22.88
CA SER A 67 -3.75 8.67 22.43
C SER A 67 -4.63 8.39 21.20
N ALA A 68 -4.07 7.69 20.20
CA ALA A 68 -4.81 7.28 19.00
C ALA A 68 -5.98 6.34 19.36
N ALA A 69 -5.74 5.34 20.22
CA ALA A 69 -6.76 4.40 20.66
C ALA A 69 -7.88 5.07 21.46
N THR A 70 -7.52 5.97 22.39
CA THR A 70 -8.51 6.73 23.18
C THR A 70 -9.38 7.59 22.28
N ALA A 71 -8.78 8.29 21.31
CA ALA A 71 -9.54 9.09 20.34
C ALA A 71 -10.48 8.19 19.49
N LEU A 72 -9.99 7.02 19.06
CA LEU A 72 -10.77 6.06 18.30
C LEU A 72 -12.00 5.60 19.08
N PHE A 73 -11.84 5.10 20.32
CA PHE A 73 -12.91 4.48 21.06
C PHE A 73 -13.90 5.48 21.66
N LYS A 74 -13.42 6.66 22.12
CA LYS A 74 -14.30 7.72 22.62
C LYS A 74 -15.23 8.31 21.56
N ASN A 75 -14.76 8.40 20.34
CA ASN A 75 -15.50 8.98 19.22
C ASN A 75 -16.28 7.95 18.39
N ALA A 76 -16.26 6.67 18.78
CA ALA A 76 -16.91 5.61 18.04
C ALA A 76 -18.43 5.77 18.10
N ARG A 77 -19.06 5.92 16.94
CA ARG A 77 -20.52 5.93 16.77
C ARG A 77 -20.98 4.52 16.49
N LEU A 78 -21.17 3.74 17.57
CA LEU A 78 -21.58 2.36 17.46
C LEU A 78 -23.03 2.26 16.98
N PRO A 79 -23.37 1.27 16.10
CA PRO A 79 -24.73 1.08 15.62
C PRO A 79 -25.65 0.67 16.78
N ALA A 80 -26.72 1.43 17.01
CA ALA A 80 -27.69 1.16 18.10
C ALA A 80 -28.77 0.14 17.69
N GLU A 81 -29.00 -0.07 16.40
CA GLU A 81 -30.08 -0.88 15.88
C GLU A 81 -29.77 -2.38 15.95
N GLY A 82 -30.72 -3.16 16.54
CA GLY A 82 -30.70 -4.62 16.50
C GLY A 82 -29.81 -5.31 17.55
N MET A 83 -29.24 -4.57 18.51
CA MET A 83 -28.44 -5.16 19.60
C MET A 83 -29.28 -5.24 20.90
N PRO A 84 -29.36 -6.40 21.57
CA PRO A 84 -29.87 -6.47 22.91
C PRO A 84 -29.10 -5.55 23.86
N ALA A 85 -29.76 -4.99 24.87
CA ALA A 85 -29.19 -3.98 25.77
C ALA A 85 -27.89 -4.37 26.50
N GLN A 86 -27.54 -5.67 26.52
CA GLN A 86 -26.33 -6.22 27.13
C GLN A 86 -25.38 -6.89 26.11
N ALA A 87 -25.68 -6.86 24.82
CA ALA A 87 -24.85 -7.52 23.81
C ALA A 87 -23.60 -6.71 23.54
N LYS A 88 -22.47 -7.41 23.46
CA LYS A 88 -21.19 -6.81 23.07
C LYS A 88 -21.06 -6.78 21.55
N TYR A 89 -20.35 -5.78 21.06
CA TYR A 89 -20.01 -5.67 19.64
C TYR A 89 -18.83 -6.60 19.31
N PRO A 90 -19.03 -7.65 18.50
CA PRO A 90 -17.92 -8.47 18.05
C PRO A 90 -16.98 -7.60 17.20
N VAL A 91 -15.69 -7.61 17.52
CA VAL A 91 -14.68 -6.85 16.82
C VAL A 91 -13.47 -7.74 16.54
N VAL A 92 -12.94 -7.64 15.33
CA VAL A 92 -11.67 -8.24 14.94
C VAL A 92 -10.64 -7.13 14.74
N ILE A 93 -9.37 -7.43 15.02
CA ILE A 93 -8.24 -6.55 14.73
C ILE A 93 -7.52 -7.14 13.55
N ASP A 94 -7.67 -6.55 12.36
CA ASP A 94 -6.83 -6.89 11.20
C ASP A 94 -5.40 -6.45 11.51
N PRO A 95 -4.40 -7.34 11.35
CA PRO A 95 -3.02 -7.01 11.69
C PRO A 95 -2.57 -5.66 11.16
N LEU A 96 -2.00 -4.84 12.06
CA LEU A 96 -1.57 -3.51 11.71
C LEU A 96 -0.30 -3.57 10.85
N ILE A 97 -0.19 -2.64 9.90
CA ILE A 97 0.84 -2.68 8.87
C ILE A 97 1.59 -1.35 8.74
N ASP A 98 2.76 -1.40 8.16
CA ASP A 98 3.44 -0.20 7.65
C ASP A 98 2.63 0.43 6.52
N GLY A 99 2.39 1.73 6.61
CA GLY A 99 1.50 2.45 5.70
C GLY A 99 2.11 2.77 4.33
N MET A 100 3.33 2.27 4.04
CA MET A 100 3.99 2.40 2.74
C MET A 100 4.13 1.04 2.06
N THR A 101 4.54 0.03 2.82
CA THR A 101 4.90 -1.28 2.28
C THR A 101 3.85 -2.35 2.50
N GLY A 102 2.93 -2.12 3.44
CA GLY A 102 1.99 -3.14 3.90
C GLY A 102 2.62 -4.23 4.77
N ALA A 103 3.89 -4.11 5.13
CA ALA A 103 4.57 -5.09 5.98
C ALA A 103 4.14 -4.94 7.44
N GLN A 104 4.12 -6.08 8.15
CA GLN A 104 4.04 -6.10 9.61
C GLN A 104 5.46 -6.07 10.19
N SER A 105 5.61 -5.41 11.33
CA SER A 105 6.85 -5.30 12.09
C SER A 105 6.63 -5.63 13.56
N VAL A 106 7.71 -5.76 14.32
CA VAL A 106 7.64 -5.93 15.79
C VAL A 106 6.81 -4.80 16.41
N ALA A 107 7.00 -3.56 15.98
CA ALA A 107 6.22 -2.41 16.47
C ALA A 107 4.73 -2.52 16.13
N THR A 108 4.36 -2.91 14.90
CA THR A 108 2.94 -3.04 14.53
C THR A 108 2.26 -4.20 15.24
N GLN A 109 2.98 -5.31 15.47
CA GLN A 109 2.48 -6.45 16.24
C GLN A 109 2.26 -6.06 17.72
N ALA A 110 3.23 -5.41 18.34
CA ALA A 110 3.11 -4.92 19.72
C ALA A 110 1.95 -3.92 19.87
N MET A 111 1.74 -3.05 18.88
CA MET A 111 0.60 -2.12 18.84
C MET A 111 -0.73 -2.87 18.80
N GLY A 112 -0.87 -3.91 17.97
CA GLY A 112 -2.08 -4.74 17.89
C GLY A 112 -2.40 -5.44 19.22
N VAL A 113 -1.40 -6.03 19.87
CA VAL A 113 -1.55 -6.66 21.18
C VAL A 113 -2.01 -5.64 22.24
N ARG A 114 -1.40 -4.45 22.25
CA ARG A 114 -1.77 -3.37 23.18
C ARG A 114 -3.20 -2.90 22.97
N LEU A 115 -3.63 -2.71 21.74
CA LEU A 115 -5.01 -2.35 21.41
C LEU A 115 -6.00 -3.41 21.87
N ALA A 116 -5.72 -4.68 21.63
CA ALA A 116 -6.57 -5.79 22.08
C ALA A 116 -6.72 -5.82 23.62
N ASN A 117 -5.61 -5.61 24.34
CA ASN A 117 -5.64 -5.58 25.81
C ASN A 117 -6.42 -4.37 26.32
N MET A 118 -6.16 -3.17 25.79
CA MET A 118 -6.89 -1.96 26.14
C MET A 118 -8.40 -2.11 25.89
N MET A 119 -8.80 -2.76 24.78
CA MET A 119 -10.22 -3.01 24.49
C MET A 119 -10.86 -3.94 25.55
N ARG A 120 -10.17 -5.03 25.91
CA ARG A 120 -10.68 -5.98 26.91
C ARG A 120 -10.82 -5.37 28.31
N GLU A 121 -9.88 -4.51 28.69
CA GLU A 121 -9.79 -3.94 30.04
C GLU A 121 -10.66 -2.69 30.22
N GLN A 122 -10.72 -1.81 29.20
CA GLN A 122 -11.27 -0.45 29.34
C GLN A 122 -12.54 -0.21 28.52
N TYR A 123 -12.87 -1.13 27.57
CA TYR A 123 -14.00 -0.97 26.67
C TYR A 123 -14.85 -2.26 26.64
N PRO A 124 -15.56 -2.59 27.75
CA PRO A 124 -16.29 -3.86 27.90
C PRO A 124 -17.43 -4.06 26.90
N GLN A 125 -17.85 -3.02 26.20
CA GLN A 125 -18.83 -3.10 25.12
C GLN A 125 -18.30 -3.85 23.88
N PHE A 126 -16.99 -4.07 23.75
CA PHE A 126 -16.42 -4.82 22.64
C PHE A 126 -16.12 -6.28 23.05
N ASP A 127 -16.36 -7.20 22.12
CA ASP A 127 -15.98 -8.61 22.23
C ASP A 127 -14.89 -8.90 21.19
N VAL A 128 -13.61 -8.84 21.62
CA VAL A 128 -12.44 -8.97 20.75
C VAL A 128 -12.26 -10.42 20.33
N LYS A 129 -12.45 -10.69 19.04
CA LYS A 129 -12.29 -11.99 18.39
C LYS A 129 -11.00 -12.07 17.58
N ALA A 130 -10.53 -13.28 17.30
CA ALA A 130 -9.42 -13.51 16.39
C ALA A 130 -9.77 -13.02 14.97
N PHE A 131 -8.80 -12.47 14.27
CA PHE A 131 -8.94 -12.11 12.85
C PHE A 131 -8.82 -13.37 12.01
N SER A 132 -9.93 -14.05 11.78
CA SER A 132 -10.02 -15.29 11.03
C SER A 132 -11.19 -15.25 10.06
N ALA A 133 -11.15 -16.07 9.02
CA ALA A 133 -12.23 -16.17 8.04
C ALA A 133 -13.59 -16.44 8.67
N ALA A 134 -13.65 -17.33 9.68
CA ALA A 134 -14.87 -17.68 10.39
C ALA A 134 -15.49 -16.50 11.15
N ASN A 135 -14.66 -15.59 11.68
CA ASN A 135 -15.16 -14.42 12.40
C ASN A 135 -15.46 -13.27 11.43
N VAL A 136 -14.63 -13.03 10.43
CA VAL A 136 -14.85 -11.98 9.41
C VAL A 136 -16.14 -12.24 8.62
N ALA A 137 -16.45 -13.49 8.29
CA ALA A 137 -17.68 -13.88 7.59
C ALA A 137 -18.97 -13.49 8.33
N LYS A 138 -18.90 -13.24 9.64
CA LYS A 138 -20.03 -12.78 10.45
C LYS A 138 -20.25 -11.26 10.39
N SER A 139 -19.47 -10.56 9.56
CA SER A 139 -19.50 -9.10 9.39
C SER A 139 -19.41 -8.34 10.73
N PRO A 140 -18.33 -8.56 11.52
CA PRO A 140 -18.10 -7.85 12.77
C PRO A 140 -17.67 -6.41 12.53
N LEU A 141 -17.42 -5.67 13.62
CA LEU A 141 -16.57 -4.50 13.55
C LEU A 141 -15.13 -4.92 13.24
N VAL A 142 -14.42 -4.11 12.47
CA VAL A 142 -13.00 -4.32 12.19
C VAL A 142 -12.20 -3.08 12.62
N LEU A 143 -11.14 -3.32 13.39
CA LEU A 143 -10.13 -2.33 13.69
C LEU A 143 -8.96 -2.55 12.74
N ILE A 144 -8.57 -1.49 12.03
CA ILE A 144 -7.39 -1.45 11.17
C ILE A 144 -6.47 -0.32 11.60
N GLY A 145 -5.20 -0.42 11.25
CA GLY A 145 -4.27 0.65 11.58
C GLY A 145 -2.98 0.62 10.76
N THR A 146 -2.47 1.81 10.47
CA THR A 146 -1.18 1.97 9.79
C THR A 146 -0.18 2.68 10.69
N PHE A 147 1.07 2.25 10.57
CA PHE A 147 2.24 2.82 11.23
C PHE A 147 3.21 3.28 10.14
N THR A 148 3.33 4.60 9.95
CA THR A 148 4.00 5.16 8.76
C THR A 148 5.10 6.13 9.18
N GLY A 149 6.35 5.87 8.75
CA GLY A 149 7.44 6.80 8.93
C GLY A 149 7.19 8.13 8.19
N VAL A 150 7.41 9.25 8.87
CA VAL A 150 7.23 10.60 8.32
C VAL A 150 8.38 11.52 8.69
N ASN A 151 8.63 12.52 7.85
CA ASN A 151 9.62 13.57 8.10
C ASN A 151 9.08 14.66 9.06
N ALA A 152 9.86 15.70 9.27
CA ALA A 152 9.48 16.83 10.13
C ALA A 152 8.20 17.55 9.68
N GLU A 153 7.95 17.58 8.37
CA GLU A 153 6.74 18.14 7.75
C GLU A 153 5.57 17.12 7.68
N ARG A 154 5.72 15.96 8.35
CA ARG A 154 4.73 14.86 8.40
C ARG A 154 4.42 14.21 7.06
N LYS A 155 5.33 14.35 6.09
CA LYS A 155 5.27 13.69 4.79
C LYS A 155 6.06 12.38 4.81
N THR A 156 5.72 11.47 3.91
CA THR A 156 6.38 10.16 3.78
C THR A 156 7.70 10.22 3.01
N ALA A 157 8.03 11.35 2.39
CA ALA A 157 9.28 11.58 1.67
C ALA A 157 10.36 12.20 2.57
N GLY A 158 11.62 11.91 2.31
CA GLY A 158 12.78 12.47 3.01
C GLY A 158 13.11 11.78 4.35
N PRO A 159 14.05 12.34 5.12
CA PRO A 159 14.51 11.76 6.38
C PRO A 159 13.37 11.62 7.39
N ARG A 160 13.27 10.46 8.01
CA ARG A 160 12.19 10.15 8.98
C ARG A 160 12.53 10.67 10.37
N SER A 161 11.66 11.49 10.92
CA SER A 161 11.80 12.06 12.28
C SER A 161 10.70 11.64 13.24
N ALA A 162 9.62 11.04 12.72
CA ALA A 162 8.49 10.55 13.50
C ALA A 162 7.77 9.41 12.79
N TYR A 163 6.85 8.77 13.52
CA TYR A 163 5.89 7.83 12.95
C TYR A 163 4.46 8.36 13.12
N ARG A 164 3.68 8.27 12.06
CA ARG A 164 2.24 8.53 12.08
C ARG A 164 1.49 7.24 12.39
N ILE A 165 0.69 7.24 13.43
CA ILE A 165 -0.25 6.17 13.78
C ILE A 165 -1.63 6.58 13.31
N CYS A 166 -2.21 5.81 12.41
CA CYS A 166 -3.60 5.97 11.99
C CYS A 166 -4.36 4.71 12.42
N LEU A 167 -5.44 4.86 13.18
CA LEU A 167 -6.37 3.80 13.54
C LEU A 167 -7.74 4.11 12.96
N ALA A 168 -8.47 3.09 12.52
CA ALA A 168 -9.85 3.21 12.10
C ALA A 168 -10.67 2.03 12.63
N LEU A 169 -11.87 2.32 13.12
CA LEU A 169 -12.89 1.34 13.46
C LEU A 169 -13.96 1.40 12.39
N ALA A 170 -14.24 0.29 11.75
CA ALA A 170 -15.22 0.20 10.68
C ALA A 170 -16.24 -0.91 10.97
N ASP A 171 -17.42 -0.78 10.42
CA ASP A 171 -18.48 -1.77 10.50
C ASP A 171 -18.63 -2.47 9.14
N LEU A 172 -18.30 -3.75 9.09
CA LEU A 172 -18.37 -4.54 7.86
C LEU A 172 -19.81 -4.75 7.38
N ARG A 173 -20.80 -4.63 8.26
CA ARG A 173 -22.21 -4.77 7.89
C ARG A 173 -22.73 -3.56 7.13
N SER A 174 -22.42 -2.36 7.61
CA SER A 174 -22.83 -1.11 6.96
C SER A 174 -21.85 -0.64 5.88
N GLY A 175 -20.64 -1.18 5.87
CA GLY A 175 -19.57 -0.75 4.97
C GLY A 175 -19.03 0.65 5.29
N LYS A 176 -19.15 1.15 6.54
CA LYS A 176 -18.78 2.52 6.93
C LYS A 176 -17.78 2.55 8.07
N LEU A 177 -16.97 3.61 8.08
CA LEU A 177 -16.10 3.92 9.22
C LEU A 177 -16.91 4.55 10.36
N LEU A 178 -16.75 4.00 11.55
CA LEU A 178 -17.42 4.47 12.76
C LEU A 178 -16.61 5.51 13.50
N SER A 179 -15.27 5.41 13.45
CA SER A 179 -14.36 6.29 14.16
C SER A 179 -12.94 6.23 13.62
N LYS A 180 -12.16 7.23 14.00
CA LYS A 180 -10.72 7.36 13.66
C LYS A 180 -9.91 7.81 14.86
N GLY A 181 -8.66 7.34 14.91
CA GLY A 181 -7.64 7.80 15.85
C GLY A 181 -6.36 8.16 15.09
N LEU A 182 -5.76 9.31 15.42
CA LEU A 182 -4.52 9.79 14.81
C LEU A 182 -3.57 10.26 15.89
N ALA A 183 -2.33 9.80 15.84
CA ALA A 183 -1.25 10.30 16.69
C ALA A 183 0.09 10.25 15.96
N PHE A 184 1.10 10.90 16.56
CA PHE A 184 2.48 10.88 16.07
C PHE A 184 3.42 10.44 17.18
N ALA A 185 4.32 9.50 16.86
CA ALA A 185 5.27 8.91 17.79
C ALA A 185 6.71 9.32 17.47
N LEU A 186 7.52 9.50 18.50
CA LEU A 186 8.99 9.55 18.35
C LEU A 186 9.51 8.20 17.87
N PRO A 187 10.65 8.17 17.17
CA PRO A 187 11.30 6.93 16.76
C PRO A 187 11.90 6.12 17.93
N ASP A 188 12.16 6.78 19.06
CA ASP A 188 12.80 6.15 20.21
C ASP A 188 11.92 5.05 20.81
N GLY A 189 12.53 3.88 21.06
CA GLY A 189 11.84 2.71 21.58
C GLY A 189 10.97 1.97 20.59
N VAL A 190 10.99 2.36 19.30
CA VAL A 190 10.28 1.68 18.22
C VAL A 190 11.19 0.64 17.57
N ASP A 191 10.72 -0.60 17.48
CA ASP A 191 11.38 -1.65 16.69
C ASP A 191 10.63 -1.84 15.34
N PRO A 192 11.13 -1.24 14.24
CA PRO A 192 10.52 -1.36 12.93
C PRO A 192 10.91 -2.65 12.19
N THR A 193 11.63 -3.57 12.83
CA THR A 193 12.09 -4.83 12.22
C THR A 193 10.90 -5.59 11.65
N PRO A 194 10.88 -5.91 10.34
CA PRO A 194 9.81 -6.69 9.73
C PRO A 194 9.72 -8.08 10.33
N LEU A 195 8.52 -8.60 10.52
CA LEU A 195 8.29 -9.99 10.91
C LEU A 195 8.91 -10.96 9.88
N ALA A 196 9.16 -12.21 10.27
CA ALA A 196 9.92 -13.17 9.46
C ALA A 196 9.32 -13.35 8.05
N PHE A 197 8.01 -13.43 7.92
CA PHE A 197 7.33 -13.51 6.62
C PHE A 197 7.75 -12.35 5.68
N PHE A 198 7.68 -11.12 6.16
CA PHE A 198 8.00 -9.93 5.35
C PHE A 198 9.51 -9.74 5.15
N ARG A 199 10.31 -10.14 6.14
CA ARG A 199 11.77 -10.13 6.07
C ARG A 199 12.28 -11.14 5.05
N ASP A 200 11.71 -12.35 5.05
CA ASP A 200 12.12 -13.45 4.18
C ASP A 200 11.52 -13.33 2.77
N ALA A 201 10.43 -12.56 2.58
CA ALA A 201 9.79 -12.37 1.27
C ALA A 201 10.79 -11.90 0.21
N PRO A 202 10.86 -12.55 -0.95
CA PRO A 202 11.84 -12.26 -2.01
C PRO A 202 11.56 -10.94 -2.70
N ALA A 203 10.31 -10.52 -2.75
CA ALA A 203 9.88 -9.39 -3.54
C ALA A 203 8.75 -8.62 -2.88
N TRP A 204 8.56 -7.40 -3.36
CA TRP A 204 7.46 -6.50 -3.06
C TRP A 204 6.84 -5.99 -4.36
N SER A 205 5.53 -5.81 -4.37
CA SER A 205 4.77 -5.17 -5.45
C SER A 205 3.59 -4.42 -4.86
N GLU A 206 3.05 -3.50 -5.61
CA GLU A 206 1.76 -2.90 -5.28
C GLU A 206 0.68 -3.99 -5.29
N ASP A 207 -0.12 -4.01 -4.22
CA ASP A 207 -1.16 -5.00 -4.01
C ASP A 207 -2.47 -4.28 -3.69
N PRO A 208 -3.52 -4.43 -4.51
CA PRO A 208 -4.81 -3.78 -4.29
C PRO A 208 -5.43 -4.06 -2.91
N ALA A 209 -5.16 -5.24 -2.32
CA ALA A 209 -5.63 -5.55 -0.95
C ALA A 209 -4.95 -4.65 0.09
N THR A 210 -3.63 -4.53 0.00
CA THR A 210 -2.83 -3.66 0.88
C THR A 210 -3.17 -2.19 0.64
N GLU A 211 -3.30 -1.77 -0.61
CA GLU A 211 -3.69 -0.40 -0.97
C GLU A 211 -5.06 -0.04 -0.41
N GLY A 212 -6.04 -0.94 -0.56
CA GLY A 212 -7.39 -0.76 -0.02
C GLY A 212 -7.40 -0.62 1.50
N TYR A 213 -6.60 -1.44 2.21
CA TYR A 213 -6.40 -1.33 3.66
C TYR A 213 -5.83 0.05 4.05
N ILE A 214 -4.74 0.45 3.41
CA ILE A 214 -4.06 1.72 3.69
C ILE A 214 -5.01 2.89 3.43
N LYS A 215 -5.70 2.91 2.29
CA LYS A 215 -6.66 3.96 1.92
C LYS A 215 -7.89 3.99 2.82
N THR A 216 -8.30 2.86 3.39
CA THR A 216 -9.36 2.84 4.41
C THR A 216 -8.93 3.55 5.69
N CYS A 217 -7.65 3.41 6.10
CA CYS A 217 -7.14 4.12 7.27
C CYS A 217 -6.74 5.57 6.95
N GLN A 218 -6.07 5.82 5.82
CA GLN A 218 -5.50 7.12 5.49
C GLN A 218 -6.42 7.89 4.53
N GLY A 219 -6.60 9.20 4.76
CA GLY A 219 -7.40 10.07 3.88
C GLY A 219 -8.92 9.97 4.09
N THR A 220 -9.39 9.23 5.09
CA THR A 220 -10.81 9.06 5.42
C THR A 220 -11.18 9.68 6.76
N LYS A 221 -12.47 9.86 7.01
CA LYS A 221 -13.07 10.32 8.28
C LYS A 221 -14.22 9.39 8.71
N ALA A 222 -14.68 9.53 9.93
CA ALA A 222 -15.87 8.82 10.41
C ALA A 222 -17.08 9.13 9.52
N GLY A 223 -17.85 8.09 9.17
CA GLY A 223 -18.97 8.15 8.25
C GLY A 223 -18.63 7.85 6.79
N ASP A 224 -17.35 7.93 6.40
CA ASP A 224 -16.94 7.58 5.05
C ASP A 224 -17.10 6.07 4.78
N PRO A 225 -17.29 5.64 3.53
CA PRO A 225 -17.31 4.24 3.17
C PRO A 225 -15.94 3.58 3.38
N ILE A 226 -15.95 2.30 3.74
CA ILE A 226 -14.77 1.45 3.66
C ILE A 226 -14.30 1.40 2.20
N ASN A 227 -12.99 1.42 1.97
CA ASN A 227 -12.46 1.30 0.61
C ASN A 227 -12.95 -0.02 -0.02
N PRO A 228 -13.58 0.00 -1.21
CA PRO A 228 -14.13 -1.20 -1.85
C PRO A 228 -13.09 -2.30 -2.06
N LEU A 229 -11.85 -1.94 -2.42
CA LEU A 229 -10.76 -2.91 -2.61
C LEU A 229 -10.42 -3.66 -1.31
N TYR A 230 -10.57 -3.01 -0.16
CA TYR A 230 -10.38 -3.65 1.13
C TYR A 230 -11.59 -4.55 1.47
N LEU A 231 -12.79 -4.03 1.32
CA LEU A 231 -14.01 -4.76 1.65
C LEU A 231 -14.15 -6.06 0.84
N ASP A 232 -13.87 -6.01 -0.45
CA ASP A 232 -13.92 -7.18 -1.35
C ASP A 232 -12.88 -8.24 -1.03
N ARG A 233 -11.80 -7.88 -0.33
CA ARG A 233 -10.63 -8.75 -0.11
C ARG A 233 -10.41 -9.17 1.33
N ILE A 234 -11.14 -8.60 2.28
CA ILE A 234 -10.89 -8.84 3.71
C ILE A 234 -11.05 -10.31 4.11
N LEU A 235 -11.99 -11.04 3.48
CA LEU A 235 -12.20 -12.45 3.78
C LEU A 235 -10.97 -13.30 3.35
N ALA A 236 -10.45 -13.08 2.14
CA ALA A 236 -9.22 -13.74 1.71
C ALA A 236 -8.01 -13.24 2.52
N ALA A 237 -7.96 -11.94 2.86
CA ALA A 237 -6.90 -11.36 3.68
C ALA A 237 -6.85 -11.97 5.10
N SER A 238 -7.99 -12.38 5.67
CA SER A 238 -8.00 -13.05 6.97
C SER A 238 -7.37 -14.45 6.91
N VAL A 239 -7.61 -15.21 5.84
CA VAL A 239 -6.91 -16.49 5.62
C VAL A 239 -5.42 -16.30 5.40
N VAL A 240 -5.03 -15.22 4.67
CA VAL A 240 -3.62 -14.85 4.51
C VAL A 240 -2.97 -14.52 5.85
N ALA A 241 -3.68 -13.83 6.74
CA ALA A 241 -3.18 -13.51 8.08
C ALA A 241 -2.97 -14.76 8.93
N GLU A 242 -3.89 -15.75 8.87
CA GLU A 242 -3.71 -17.06 9.51
C GLU A 242 -2.47 -17.79 8.94
N GLY A 243 -2.24 -17.70 7.63
CA GLY A 243 -1.04 -18.23 6.98
C GLY A 243 0.25 -17.54 7.42
N ILE A 244 0.24 -16.22 7.59
CA ILE A 244 1.38 -15.46 8.11
C ILE A 244 1.68 -15.87 9.56
N GLU A 245 0.66 -15.98 10.41
CA GLU A 245 0.81 -16.43 11.79
C GLU A 245 1.42 -17.85 11.87
N ALA A 246 0.94 -18.78 11.04
CA ALA A 246 1.51 -20.12 10.94
C ALA A 246 2.99 -20.08 10.47
N TYR A 247 3.33 -19.21 9.53
CA TYR A 247 4.69 -19.02 9.05
C TYR A 247 5.63 -18.49 10.15
N GLU A 248 5.19 -17.45 10.87
CA GLU A 248 5.94 -16.88 12.03
C GLU A 248 6.18 -17.93 13.11
N ALA A 249 5.24 -18.84 13.30
CA ALA A 249 5.35 -19.96 14.26
C ALA A 249 6.16 -21.16 13.71
N GLY A 250 6.73 -21.08 12.50
CA GLY A 250 7.49 -22.17 11.87
C GLY A 250 6.64 -23.34 11.36
N ARG A 251 5.31 -23.23 11.39
CA ARG A 251 4.35 -24.24 10.89
C ARG A 251 4.15 -24.12 9.38
N TYR A 252 5.24 -24.31 8.62
CA TYR A 252 5.28 -23.99 7.17
C TYR A 252 4.32 -24.82 6.31
N ARG A 253 3.95 -26.03 6.71
CA ARG A 253 2.95 -26.83 5.98
C ARG A 253 1.57 -26.22 6.13
N GLU A 254 1.18 -25.92 7.38
CA GLU A 254 -0.08 -25.24 7.68
C GLU A 254 -0.17 -23.85 6.99
N ALA A 255 0.93 -23.08 7.02
CA ALA A 255 1.02 -21.83 6.28
C ALA A 255 0.77 -22.02 4.77
N LEU A 256 1.35 -23.05 4.15
CA LEU A 256 1.14 -23.36 2.74
C LEU A 256 -0.33 -23.70 2.46
N ASP A 257 -0.99 -24.45 3.34
CA ASP A 257 -2.40 -24.84 3.21
C ASP A 257 -3.29 -23.58 3.29
N PHE A 258 -3.04 -22.67 4.21
CA PHE A 258 -3.74 -21.37 4.28
C PHE A 258 -3.54 -20.53 3.02
N TYR A 259 -2.31 -20.37 2.53
CA TYR A 259 -2.08 -19.57 1.31
C TYR A 259 -2.72 -20.21 0.07
N THR A 260 -2.70 -21.53 -0.03
CA THR A 260 -3.35 -22.24 -1.14
C THR A 260 -4.87 -22.09 -1.08
N SER A 261 -5.44 -22.18 0.13
CA SER A 261 -6.87 -21.92 0.35
C SER A 261 -7.26 -20.48 0.03
N ALA A 262 -6.45 -19.51 0.47
CA ALA A 262 -6.66 -18.11 0.14
C ALA A 262 -6.64 -17.87 -1.39
N LEU A 263 -5.69 -18.47 -2.11
CA LEU A 263 -5.59 -18.34 -3.57
C LEU A 263 -6.83 -18.83 -4.30
N ALA A 264 -7.51 -19.86 -3.76
CA ALA A 264 -8.72 -20.42 -4.33
C ALA A 264 -9.99 -19.57 -4.02
N MET A 265 -9.91 -18.59 -3.14
CA MET A 265 -11.03 -17.74 -2.78
C MET A 265 -11.27 -16.64 -3.83
N PRO A 266 -12.50 -16.11 -3.94
CA PRO A 266 -12.75 -14.85 -4.64
C PRO A 266 -11.82 -13.76 -4.10
N SER A 267 -11.21 -12.97 -4.99
CA SER A 267 -10.21 -11.93 -4.63
C SER A 267 -8.96 -12.45 -3.88
N GLY A 268 -8.68 -13.74 -3.96
CA GLY A 268 -7.51 -14.37 -3.35
C GLY A 268 -6.20 -14.19 -4.14
N ASP A 269 -6.26 -13.73 -5.38
CA ASP A 269 -5.08 -13.36 -6.18
C ASP A 269 -4.45 -12.09 -5.60
N GLN A 270 -3.63 -12.27 -4.55
CA GLN A 270 -2.94 -11.21 -3.82
C GLN A 270 -1.44 -11.47 -3.80
N PHE A 271 -0.64 -10.39 -3.83
CA PHE A 271 0.82 -10.51 -3.85
C PHE A 271 1.37 -11.31 -2.66
N ARG A 272 0.79 -11.08 -1.46
CA ARG A 272 1.17 -11.78 -0.23
C ARG A 272 0.91 -13.29 -0.31
N VAL A 273 -0.11 -13.71 -1.03
CA VAL A 273 -0.43 -15.14 -1.24
C VAL A 273 0.66 -15.82 -2.06
N HIS A 274 1.06 -15.23 -3.18
CA HIS A 274 2.14 -15.77 -4.03
C HIS A 274 3.48 -15.81 -3.29
N ASN A 275 3.82 -14.75 -2.54
CA ASN A 275 4.99 -14.75 -1.66
C ASN A 275 4.89 -15.87 -0.60
N GLY A 276 3.74 -16.05 0.02
CA GLY A 276 3.52 -17.06 1.05
C GLY A 276 3.70 -18.48 0.52
N ILE A 277 3.14 -18.80 -0.64
CA ILE A 277 3.30 -20.09 -1.31
C ILE A 277 4.79 -20.32 -1.64
N TYR A 278 5.48 -19.30 -2.16
CA TYR A 278 6.92 -19.39 -2.40
C TYR A 278 7.70 -19.69 -1.13
N LEU A 279 7.50 -18.88 -0.10
CA LEU A 279 8.23 -18.97 1.17
C LEU A 279 8.00 -20.30 1.89
N ALA A 280 6.76 -20.74 2.00
CA ALA A 280 6.42 -21.99 2.65
C ALA A 280 7.06 -23.20 1.92
N ASN A 281 6.98 -23.25 0.58
CA ASN A 281 7.66 -24.28 -0.20
C ASN A 281 9.18 -24.23 -0.04
N TRP A 282 9.78 -23.04 -0.02
CA TRP A 282 11.22 -22.86 0.19
C TRP A 282 11.67 -23.40 1.56
N LYS A 283 10.95 -23.06 2.65
CA LYS A 283 11.22 -23.55 4.01
C LYS A 283 11.02 -25.06 4.15
N LEU A 284 10.07 -25.63 3.40
CA LEU A 284 9.84 -27.08 3.34
C LEU A 284 10.84 -27.84 2.45
N GLY A 285 11.82 -27.15 1.83
CA GLY A 285 12.81 -27.76 0.94
C GLY A 285 12.26 -28.17 -0.43
N ARG A 286 11.01 -27.78 -0.77
CA ARG A 286 10.33 -28.10 -2.04
C ARG A 286 10.76 -27.14 -3.14
N ARG A 287 11.97 -27.31 -3.68
CA ARG A 287 12.63 -26.35 -4.58
C ARG A 287 11.83 -26.08 -5.87
N GLN A 288 11.40 -27.12 -6.59
CA GLN A 288 10.61 -26.94 -7.81
C GLN A 288 9.28 -26.22 -7.59
N PRO A 289 8.44 -26.60 -6.61
CA PRO A 289 7.25 -25.82 -6.27
C PRO A 289 7.54 -24.36 -5.86
N ALA A 290 8.66 -24.12 -5.15
CA ALA A 290 9.07 -22.75 -4.80
C ALA A 290 9.43 -21.92 -6.04
N GLU A 291 10.22 -22.48 -6.97
CA GLU A 291 10.56 -21.79 -8.23
C GLU A 291 9.31 -21.49 -9.07
N ALA A 292 8.37 -22.43 -9.16
CA ALA A 292 7.10 -22.21 -9.84
C ALA A 292 6.26 -21.10 -9.17
N ALA A 293 6.25 -21.07 -7.83
CA ALA A 293 5.57 -20.01 -7.07
C ALA A 293 6.26 -18.64 -7.27
N PHE A 294 7.58 -18.59 -7.33
CA PHE A 294 8.29 -17.34 -7.62
C PHE A 294 8.00 -16.81 -9.02
N ALA A 295 7.84 -17.71 -10.02
CA ALA A 295 7.39 -17.28 -11.35
C ALA A 295 6.03 -16.56 -11.30
N LYS A 296 5.11 -17.00 -10.41
CA LYS A 296 3.83 -16.32 -10.19
C LYS A 296 3.98 -14.98 -9.48
N VAL A 297 4.95 -14.85 -8.57
CA VAL A 297 5.32 -13.54 -7.98
C VAL A 297 5.77 -12.56 -9.07
N VAL A 298 6.57 -13.03 -10.03
CA VAL A 298 7.03 -12.21 -11.17
C VAL A 298 5.87 -11.85 -12.08
N ASP A 299 5.02 -12.82 -12.46
CA ASP A 299 3.83 -12.58 -13.30
C ASP A 299 2.93 -11.50 -12.67
N TYR A 300 2.69 -11.61 -11.35
CA TYR A 300 1.88 -10.63 -10.62
C TYR A 300 2.50 -9.23 -10.69
N GLY A 301 3.81 -9.11 -10.40
CA GLY A 301 4.52 -7.83 -10.46
C GLY A 301 4.51 -7.22 -11.86
N LEU A 302 4.69 -8.01 -12.92
CA LEU A 302 4.62 -7.54 -14.30
C LEU A 302 3.20 -7.12 -14.70
N LYS A 303 2.16 -7.80 -14.20
CA LYS A 303 0.75 -7.44 -14.39
C LYS A 303 0.44 -6.09 -13.74
N HIS A 304 0.95 -5.85 -12.54
CA HIS A 304 0.79 -4.62 -11.79
C HIS A 304 1.88 -3.56 -12.09
N GLN A 305 2.64 -3.77 -13.16
CA GLN A 305 3.62 -2.83 -13.73
C GLN A 305 4.82 -2.50 -12.83
N ARG A 306 4.97 -3.14 -11.68
CA ARG A 306 6.06 -2.89 -10.74
C ARG A 306 6.38 -4.13 -9.90
N LEU A 307 7.65 -4.49 -9.83
CA LEU A 307 8.17 -5.57 -9.01
C LEU A 307 9.49 -5.14 -8.38
N ALA A 308 9.57 -5.07 -7.07
CA ALA A 308 10.81 -4.85 -6.34
C ALA A 308 11.34 -6.18 -5.81
N VAL A 309 12.58 -6.55 -6.15
CA VAL A 309 13.21 -7.80 -5.72
C VAL A 309 14.41 -7.50 -4.83
N LYS A 310 14.51 -8.18 -3.71
CA LYS A 310 15.60 -8.04 -2.75
C LYS A 310 16.83 -8.84 -3.18
N PHE A 311 17.71 -8.23 -3.93
CA PHE A 311 19.05 -8.74 -4.17
C PHE A 311 20.04 -8.10 -3.21
N LEU A 312 20.59 -8.87 -2.29
CA LEU A 312 21.58 -8.40 -1.35
C LEU A 312 22.99 -8.49 -1.98
N PHE A 313 23.64 -7.36 -2.06
CA PHE A 313 25.01 -7.23 -2.60
C PHE A 313 26.02 -7.05 -1.46
N ARG A 314 27.26 -7.42 -1.73
CA ARG A 314 28.38 -7.09 -0.83
C ARG A 314 28.52 -5.56 -0.71
N PRO A 315 28.96 -5.04 0.43
CA PRO A 315 29.22 -3.60 0.57
C PRO A 315 30.12 -3.08 -0.54
N GLY A 316 29.76 -1.93 -1.11
CA GLY A 316 30.53 -1.29 -2.19
C GLY A 316 30.65 -2.09 -3.50
N SER A 317 29.89 -3.16 -3.72
CA SER A 317 30.07 -4.10 -4.82
C SER A 317 28.77 -4.42 -5.57
N THR A 318 28.90 -4.93 -6.79
CA THR A 318 27.84 -5.53 -7.61
C THR A 318 27.76 -7.06 -7.46
N ALA A 319 28.67 -7.65 -6.69
CA ALA A 319 28.64 -9.07 -6.37
C ALA A 319 27.58 -9.35 -5.28
N PHE A 320 26.84 -10.43 -5.45
CA PHE A 320 25.89 -10.86 -4.41
C PHE A 320 26.60 -11.24 -3.12
N MET A 321 25.87 -11.16 -2.00
CA MET A 321 26.36 -11.65 -0.71
C MET A 321 26.83 -13.10 -0.84
N ALA A 322 27.98 -13.39 -0.23
CA ALA A 322 28.58 -14.74 -0.27
C ALA A 322 27.87 -15.77 0.63
N ASN A 323 26.91 -15.33 1.46
CA ASN A 323 26.17 -16.21 2.34
C ASN A 323 25.17 -17.04 1.53
N PRO A 324 25.36 -18.39 1.41
CA PRO A 324 24.46 -19.25 0.63
C PRO A 324 23.02 -19.23 1.14
N ALA A 325 22.83 -19.05 2.46
CA ALA A 325 21.48 -18.98 3.04
C ALA A 325 20.65 -17.82 2.46
N LEU A 326 21.32 -16.74 2.00
CA LEU A 326 20.68 -15.56 1.42
C LEU A 326 20.65 -15.60 -0.11
N SER A 327 21.75 -16.02 -0.74
CA SER A 327 21.93 -15.89 -2.18
C SER A 327 21.62 -17.14 -3.02
N ALA A 328 21.43 -18.30 -2.37
CA ALA A 328 21.08 -19.54 -3.07
C ALA A 328 19.87 -19.44 -4.01
N PRO A 329 18.80 -18.68 -3.71
CA PRO A 329 17.65 -18.56 -4.58
C PRO A 329 17.87 -17.64 -5.79
N TYR A 330 18.87 -16.76 -5.79
CA TYR A 330 19.04 -15.70 -6.80
C TYR A 330 19.15 -16.19 -8.24
N PRO A 331 19.88 -17.28 -8.56
CA PRO A 331 19.91 -17.81 -9.93
C PRO A 331 18.51 -18.18 -10.43
N GLY A 332 17.70 -18.83 -9.57
CA GLY A 332 16.31 -19.19 -9.89
C GLY A 332 15.43 -17.95 -10.09
N TRP A 333 15.60 -16.90 -9.25
CA TRP A 333 14.86 -15.65 -9.39
C TRP A 333 15.21 -14.94 -10.70
N LEU A 334 16.49 -14.81 -11.04
CA LEU A 334 16.93 -14.19 -12.29
C LEU A 334 16.39 -14.94 -13.51
N LYS A 335 16.43 -16.29 -13.47
CA LYS A 335 15.86 -17.14 -14.53
C LYS A 335 14.35 -16.92 -14.68
N ALA A 336 13.60 -16.87 -13.57
CA ALA A 336 12.17 -16.63 -13.60
C ALA A 336 11.83 -15.23 -14.15
N ILE A 337 12.53 -14.17 -13.69
CA ILE A 337 12.33 -12.81 -14.18
C ILE A 337 12.65 -12.73 -15.68
N ALA A 338 13.78 -13.30 -16.12
CA ALA A 338 14.18 -13.30 -17.54
C ALA A 338 13.16 -14.05 -18.41
N LYS A 339 12.69 -15.21 -17.95
CA LYS A 339 11.70 -16.02 -18.67
C LYS A 339 10.37 -15.27 -18.82
N GLN A 340 9.76 -14.82 -17.71
CA GLN A 340 8.45 -14.18 -17.74
C GLN A 340 8.48 -12.86 -18.51
N THR A 341 9.58 -12.09 -18.40
CA THR A 341 9.76 -10.88 -19.21
C THR A 341 9.98 -11.23 -20.68
N GLY A 342 10.75 -12.29 -20.95
CA GLY A 342 11.03 -12.77 -22.31
C GLY A 342 9.77 -13.19 -23.06
N GLU A 343 8.88 -13.90 -22.38
CA GLU A 343 7.59 -14.37 -22.91
C GLU A 343 6.56 -13.24 -23.06
N SER A 344 6.76 -12.11 -22.37
CA SER A 344 5.93 -10.93 -22.53
C SER A 344 6.48 -9.99 -23.61
N SER A 345 5.61 -9.10 -24.15
CA SER A 345 6.04 -8.01 -25.06
C SER A 345 6.49 -6.76 -24.31
N LYS A 346 6.74 -6.84 -22.99
CA LYS A 346 7.02 -5.69 -22.12
C LYS A 346 8.48 -5.27 -22.17
N CYS A 347 8.72 -3.97 -22.03
CA CYS A 347 10.02 -3.40 -21.74
C CYS A 347 10.13 -3.06 -20.27
N LEU A 348 11.32 -3.10 -19.69
CA LEU A 348 11.57 -2.87 -18.28
C LEU A 348 12.57 -1.75 -18.04
N GLU A 349 12.24 -0.86 -17.11
CA GLU A 349 13.20 -0.06 -16.39
C GLU A 349 13.66 -0.81 -15.16
N ILE A 350 14.96 -1.01 -15.00
CA ILE A 350 15.59 -1.69 -13.87
C ILE A 350 16.25 -0.61 -13.03
N THR A 351 15.68 -0.34 -11.85
CA THR A 351 16.16 0.73 -10.97
C THR A 351 16.79 0.16 -9.72
N GLY A 352 18.04 0.48 -9.47
CA GLY A 352 18.73 0.12 -8.24
C GLY A 352 18.50 1.16 -7.14
N HIS A 353 18.42 0.68 -5.91
CA HIS A 353 18.26 1.47 -4.70
C HIS A 353 19.29 1.07 -3.64
N THR A 354 19.63 2.00 -2.76
CA THR A 354 20.48 1.77 -1.59
C THR A 354 19.74 2.19 -0.32
N SER A 355 20.20 1.69 0.82
CA SER A 355 19.88 2.30 2.12
C SER A 355 20.49 3.69 2.23
N PRO A 356 19.98 4.56 3.12
CA PRO A 356 20.50 5.93 3.28
C PRO A 356 21.86 5.99 4.00
N THR A 357 22.58 4.88 4.10
CA THR A 357 23.89 4.80 4.72
C THR A 357 24.98 5.23 3.74
N GLY A 358 25.80 6.20 4.12
CA GLY A 358 26.90 6.72 3.32
C GLY A 358 26.52 7.91 2.41
N PRO A 359 27.53 8.48 1.68
CA PRO A 359 27.33 9.64 0.83
C PRO A 359 26.42 9.36 -0.38
N GLU A 360 25.45 10.23 -0.65
CA GLU A 360 24.49 10.05 -1.75
C GLU A 360 25.14 9.90 -3.13
N PRO A 361 26.20 10.64 -3.53
CA PRO A 361 26.83 10.42 -4.83
C PRO A 361 27.40 9.00 -5.02
N LEU A 362 27.90 8.38 -3.94
CA LEU A 362 28.35 6.99 -3.98
C LEU A 362 27.17 6.02 -4.06
N ASN A 363 26.10 6.30 -3.31
CA ASN A 363 24.87 5.51 -3.34
C ASN A 363 24.23 5.54 -4.74
N GLU A 364 24.15 6.71 -5.38
CA GLU A 364 23.63 6.87 -6.73
C GLU A 364 24.43 6.04 -7.75
N ARG A 365 25.76 6.16 -7.75
CA ARG A 365 26.62 5.38 -8.62
C ARG A 365 26.52 3.87 -8.36
N LEU A 366 26.53 3.46 -7.09
CA LEU A 366 26.46 2.05 -6.70
C LEU A 366 25.12 1.43 -7.09
N SER A 367 24.04 2.16 -6.92
CA SER A 367 22.69 1.70 -7.30
C SER A 367 22.57 1.48 -8.82
N LEU A 368 23.12 2.38 -9.64
CA LEU A 368 23.19 2.22 -11.09
C LEU A 368 23.99 0.98 -11.48
N LEU A 369 25.21 0.83 -10.96
CA LEU A 369 26.05 -0.35 -11.24
C LEU A 369 25.37 -1.67 -10.88
N ARG A 370 24.60 -1.70 -9.80
CA ARG A 370 23.82 -2.87 -9.40
C ARG A 370 22.67 -3.16 -10.38
N ALA A 371 21.97 -2.14 -10.84
CA ALA A 371 20.94 -2.27 -11.87
C ALA A 371 21.52 -2.80 -13.19
N GLU A 372 22.66 -2.27 -13.64
CA GLU A 372 23.38 -2.75 -14.82
C GLU A 372 23.84 -4.20 -14.68
N ALA A 373 24.35 -4.59 -13.50
CA ALA A 373 24.74 -5.96 -13.23
C ALA A 373 23.55 -6.93 -13.27
N ILE A 374 22.38 -6.53 -12.78
CA ILE A 374 21.15 -7.32 -12.90
C ILE A 374 20.69 -7.39 -14.36
N LYS A 375 20.66 -6.27 -15.08
CA LYS A 375 20.34 -6.23 -16.51
C LYS A 375 21.20 -7.22 -17.31
N SER A 376 22.50 -7.21 -17.10
CA SER A 376 23.44 -8.13 -17.77
C SER A 376 23.12 -9.59 -17.45
N ARG A 377 22.84 -9.94 -16.20
CA ARG A 377 22.46 -11.30 -15.80
C ARG A 377 21.13 -11.76 -16.40
N LEU A 378 20.16 -10.87 -16.54
CA LEU A 378 18.89 -11.17 -17.21
C LEU A 378 19.09 -11.41 -18.72
N ALA A 379 19.90 -10.60 -19.38
CA ALA A 379 20.24 -10.76 -20.79
C ALA A 379 20.94 -12.09 -21.08
N GLN A 380 21.79 -12.57 -20.16
CA GLN A 380 22.43 -13.89 -20.24
C GLN A 380 21.42 -15.04 -20.16
N ASN A 381 20.30 -14.86 -19.46
CA ASN A 381 19.25 -15.86 -19.31
C ASN A 381 18.21 -15.85 -20.44
N SER A 382 18.12 -14.77 -21.24
CA SER A 382 17.17 -14.64 -22.34
C SER A 382 17.70 -13.68 -23.40
N SER A 383 18.09 -14.22 -24.55
CA SER A 383 18.55 -13.44 -25.69
C SER A 383 17.42 -12.51 -26.18
N GLY A 384 17.73 -11.27 -26.46
CA GLY A 384 16.74 -10.28 -26.91
C GLY A 384 16.15 -9.41 -25.80
N LEU A 385 16.32 -9.77 -24.53
CA LEU A 385 15.91 -8.90 -23.42
C LEU A 385 16.78 -7.64 -23.31
N GLU A 386 18.05 -7.70 -23.71
CA GLU A 386 18.99 -6.58 -23.55
C GLU A 386 18.47 -5.27 -24.14
N LYS A 387 17.86 -5.35 -25.34
CA LYS A 387 17.27 -4.19 -26.05
C LYS A 387 15.96 -3.70 -25.46
N ARG A 388 15.33 -4.49 -24.59
CA ARG A 388 14.07 -4.18 -23.92
C ARG A 388 14.23 -3.77 -22.45
N MET A 389 15.46 -3.56 -22.00
CA MET A 389 15.77 -3.20 -20.63
C MET A 389 16.65 -1.95 -20.59
N ILE A 390 16.28 -0.99 -19.75
CA ILE A 390 17.13 0.14 -19.36
C ILE A 390 17.50 0.03 -17.89
N ALA A 391 18.70 0.46 -17.52
CA ALA A 391 19.16 0.48 -16.14
C ALA A 391 19.20 1.90 -15.61
N ASN A 392 18.81 2.10 -14.36
CA ASN A 392 18.81 3.38 -13.67
C ASN A 392 19.27 3.21 -12.21
N GLY A 393 19.79 4.28 -11.59
CA GLY A 393 20.18 4.30 -10.18
C GLY A 393 19.67 5.55 -9.49
N VAL A 394 19.02 5.38 -8.36
CA VAL A 394 18.43 6.49 -7.61
C VAL A 394 19.03 6.65 -6.20
N GLY A 395 20.09 5.90 -5.90
CA GLY A 395 20.73 5.96 -4.60
C GLY A 395 19.75 5.69 -3.46
N SER A 396 19.79 6.51 -2.44
CA SER A 396 18.91 6.44 -1.28
C SER A 396 17.72 7.41 -1.33
N ARG A 397 17.48 8.09 -2.44
CA ARG A 397 16.41 9.11 -2.55
C ARG A 397 14.99 8.56 -2.43
N GLN A 398 14.81 7.26 -2.63
CA GLN A 398 13.50 6.59 -2.59
C GLN A 398 13.50 5.44 -1.57
N THR A 399 13.75 5.78 -0.31
CA THR A 399 13.66 4.82 0.79
C THR A 399 12.21 4.40 1.04
N MET A 400 11.99 3.13 1.33
CA MET A 400 10.67 2.59 1.70
C MET A 400 10.49 2.54 3.22
N VAL A 401 11.42 1.93 3.94
CA VAL A 401 11.33 1.69 5.39
C VAL A 401 12.59 2.04 6.17
N GLY A 402 13.73 2.15 5.50
CA GLY A 402 15.03 2.33 6.13
C GLY A 402 15.13 3.59 6.98
N ASN A 403 15.84 3.46 8.07
CA ASN A 403 16.11 4.54 9.03
C ASN A 403 17.58 5.01 9.00
N GLY A 404 18.41 4.42 8.12
CA GLY A 404 19.83 4.75 7.99
C GLY A 404 20.73 4.13 9.06
N ARG A 405 20.23 3.17 9.83
CA ARG A 405 21.01 2.46 10.86
C ARG A 405 21.71 1.21 10.35
N ASP A 406 21.54 0.88 9.06
CA ASP A 406 22.04 -0.34 8.39
C ASP A 406 21.58 -1.64 9.05
N ASP A 407 20.36 -1.62 9.62
CA ASP A 407 19.71 -2.77 10.25
C ASP A 407 18.80 -3.54 9.26
N ALA A 408 18.04 -4.50 9.78
CA ALA A 408 17.13 -5.32 8.99
C ALA A 408 16.01 -4.51 8.30
N SER A 409 15.64 -3.33 8.84
CA SER A 409 14.63 -2.46 8.22
C SER A 409 15.15 -1.84 6.92
N ASP A 410 16.44 -1.58 6.81
CA ASP A 410 17.08 -1.04 5.63
C ASP A 410 17.21 -2.08 4.48
N ALA A 411 16.95 -3.35 4.76
CA ALA A 411 17.08 -4.41 3.75
C ALA A 411 16.12 -4.23 2.56
N LEU A 412 14.91 -3.70 2.80
CA LEU A 412 13.95 -3.38 1.73
C LEU A 412 14.41 -2.20 0.87
N ASP A 413 15.24 -1.33 1.41
CA ASP A 413 15.79 -0.20 0.64
C ASP A 413 16.96 -0.64 -0.25
N ARG A 414 17.65 -1.73 0.07
CA ARG A 414 18.69 -2.35 -0.78
C ARG A 414 18.04 -3.32 -1.78
N ARG A 415 17.34 -2.77 -2.76
CA ARG A 415 16.52 -3.53 -3.71
C ARG A 415 16.82 -3.15 -5.15
N VAL A 416 16.34 -3.99 -6.06
CA VAL A 416 16.23 -3.68 -7.49
C VAL A 416 14.78 -3.72 -7.88
N GLU A 417 14.26 -2.64 -8.42
CA GLU A 417 12.90 -2.53 -8.93
C GLU A 417 12.86 -2.75 -10.44
N PHE A 418 11.81 -3.43 -10.88
CA PHE A 418 11.47 -3.63 -12.27
C PHE A 418 10.14 -2.93 -12.54
N LYS A 419 10.19 -1.88 -13.32
CA LYS A 419 9.02 -1.13 -13.75
C LYS A 419 8.73 -1.43 -15.22
N VAL A 420 7.49 -1.76 -15.53
CA VAL A 420 7.06 -1.94 -16.93
C VAL A 420 6.95 -0.57 -17.59
N ILE A 421 7.60 -0.43 -18.72
CA ILE A 421 7.61 0.77 -19.56
C ILE A 421 7.17 0.45 -20.97
N GLY A 422 6.84 1.49 -21.74
CA GLY A 422 6.64 1.35 -23.18
C GLY A 422 7.91 0.94 -23.90
N CYS A 423 7.83 0.06 -24.88
CA CYS A 423 8.91 -0.25 -25.79
C CYS A 423 8.96 0.86 -26.86
#